data_a6351d9047aa1f67964279bb6a8375fe
#
_entry.id   a6351d9047aa1f67964279bb6a8375fe
#
_cell.length_a   1.000
_cell.length_b   1.000
_cell.length_c   1.000
_cell.angle_alpha   90.00
_cell.angle_beta   90.00
_cell.angle_gamma   90.00
#
_symmetry.space_group_name_H-M   'P 1'
#
loop_
_entity.id
_entity.type
_entity.pdbx_description
1 polymer ?
#
loop_
_entity_poly.entity_id
_entity_poly.type
_entity_poly.pdbx_seq_one_letter_code
_entity_poly.pdbx_strand_id
1 'polypeptide(L)'
;EDIINEAIVSDQNDSPVEIDLENLPASAKLKDLIREEFKAVKEVMNFDQKCHEILRNWYIDGRIYYHKVIDVKKPEEGLKEVRYIDPLKIKLVRKLKTDPTLQGAIKRVNANNPSDVETPEIEEFYQYDPSATQSKNALGAIGQTPFATKQRPVKIAPDAITFCHSGLVDRNKQTILSYLHKSIKALNQLRMIEDSLVIYRLSRAPERRIFYIDV
;
A
#
# COMPACT_ATOMS: atom_id res chain seq x y z
N GLU A 1 12.24 3.79 -13.24
CA GLU A 1 13.08 4.84 -12.61
C GLU A 1 12.92 6.18 -13.32
N ASP A 2 12.92 6.24 -14.65
CA ASP A 2 12.81 7.47 -15.43
C ASP A 2 11.61 8.33 -15.05
N ILE A 3 10.43 7.70 -14.90
CA ILE A 3 9.20 8.40 -14.47
C ILE A 3 9.36 9.06 -13.10
N ILE A 4 10.06 8.41 -12.18
CA ILE A 4 10.24 8.93 -10.82
C ILE A 4 11.27 10.04 -10.83
N ASN A 5 12.36 9.87 -11.59
CA ASN A 5 13.38 10.90 -11.75
C ASN A 5 12.81 12.15 -12.41
N GLU A 6 11.91 11.99 -13.37
CA GLU A 6 11.27 13.11 -14.05
C GLU A 6 10.19 13.80 -13.18
N ALA A 7 9.53 13.05 -12.31
CA ALA A 7 8.54 13.60 -11.37
C ALA A 7 9.18 14.34 -10.19
N ILE A 8 10.39 13.93 -9.79
CA ILE A 8 11.14 14.55 -8.68
C ILE A 8 12.35 15.28 -9.28
N VAL A 9 12.08 16.31 -10.05
CA VAL A 9 13.13 17.25 -10.46
C VAL A 9 13.30 18.25 -9.33
N SER A 10 14.32 18.04 -8.50
CA SER A 10 14.73 19.06 -7.54
C SER A 10 15.94 19.81 -8.10
N ASP A 11 15.81 21.09 -8.30
CA ASP A 11 16.98 21.97 -8.40
C ASP A 11 17.69 21.96 -7.05
N GLN A 12 19.01 22.17 -7.09
CA GLN A 12 19.87 22.02 -5.89
C GLN A 12 19.43 22.88 -4.67
N ASN A 13 18.56 23.86 -4.86
CA ASN A 13 18.08 24.78 -3.84
C ASN A 13 16.58 24.69 -3.52
N ASP A 14 15.80 23.96 -4.32
CA ASP A 14 14.35 23.90 -4.16
C ASP A 14 13.89 22.56 -3.59
N SER A 15 12.96 22.62 -2.66
CA SER A 15 12.32 21.41 -2.14
C SER A 15 11.41 20.80 -3.21
N PRO A 16 11.38 19.45 -3.38
CA PRO A 16 10.54 18.78 -4.36
C PRO A 16 9.04 18.98 -4.13
N VAL A 17 8.64 19.49 -3.00
CA VAL A 17 7.24 19.76 -2.65
C VAL A 17 7.11 21.09 -1.93
N GLU A 18 6.22 21.94 -2.43
CA GLU A 18 5.84 23.22 -1.85
C GLU A 18 4.34 23.26 -1.54
N ILE A 19 3.97 24.09 -0.56
CA ILE A 19 2.57 24.35 -0.24
C ILE A 19 2.12 25.66 -0.84
N ASP A 20 1.11 25.59 -1.71
CA ASP A 20 0.44 26.78 -2.26
C ASP A 20 -0.73 27.20 -1.36
N LEU A 21 -0.62 28.41 -0.81
CA LEU A 21 -1.64 29.03 0.06
C LEU A 21 -2.26 30.28 -0.55
N GLU A 22 -2.05 30.55 -1.85
CA GLU A 22 -2.54 31.78 -2.48
C GLU A 22 -4.07 31.88 -2.43
N ASN A 23 -4.74 30.77 -2.75
CA ASN A 23 -6.20 30.71 -2.81
C ASN A 23 -6.90 30.49 -1.46
N LEU A 24 -6.13 30.36 -0.36
CA LEU A 24 -6.72 30.16 0.96
C LEU A 24 -7.19 31.51 1.54
N PRO A 25 -8.49 31.69 1.86
CA PRO A 25 -9.01 32.90 2.49
C PRO A 25 -8.66 32.91 4.00
N ALA A 26 -7.39 33.11 4.32
CA ALA A 26 -6.88 33.13 5.68
C ALA A 26 -5.97 34.32 5.93
N SER A 27 -5.81 34.71 7.21
CA SER A 27 -4.89 35.80 7.60
C SER A 27 -3.43 35.41 7.30
N ALA A 28 -2.58 36.39 7.07
CA ALA A 28 -1.16 36.20 6.80
C ALA A 28 -0.49 35.37 7.92
N LYS A 29 -0.80 35.67 9.18
CA LYS A 29 -0.28 34.95 10.35
C LYS A 29 -0.63 33.45 10.32
N LEU A 30 -1.85 33.11 9.88
CA LEU A 30 -2.26 31.72 9.79
C LEU A 30 -1.54 30.98 8.63
N LYS A 31 -1.33 31.69 7.52
CA LYS A 31 -0.56 31.14 6.39
C LYS A 31 0.88 30.86 6.78
N ASP A 32 1.51 31.73 7.54
CA ASP A 32 2.88 31.53 8.00
C ASP A 32 2.98 30.36 8.99
N LEU A 33 2.02 30.23 9.92
CA LEU A 33 1.95 29.08 10.81
C LEU A 33 1.81 27.76 10.06
N ILE A 34 0.95 27.72 9.02
CA ILE A 34 0.78 26.53 8.20
C ILE A 34 2.09 26.17 7.47
N ARG A 35 2.84 27.15 7.00
CA ARG A 35 4.15 26.91 6.37
C ARG A 35 5.17 26.33 7.34
N GLU A 36 5.21 26.87 8.57
CA GLU A 36 6.10 26.37 9.63
C GLU A 36 5.77 24.91 10.01
N GLU A 37 4.49 24.61 10.23
CA GLU A 37 4.05 23.24 10.53
C GLU A 37 4.30 22.28 9.36
N PHE A 38 4.08 22.70 8.13
CA PHE A 38 4.40 21.89 6.96
C PHE A 38 5.89 21.58 6.87
N LYS A 39 6.75 22.57 7.16
CA LYS A 39 8.20 22.37 7.20
C LYS A 39 8.60 21.37 8.30
N ALA A 40 8.03 21.48 9.50
CA ALA A 40 8.26 20.54 10.58
C ALA A 40 7.85 19.11 10.22
N VAL A 41 6.71 18.91 9.56
CA VAL A 41 6.28 17.59 9.09
C VAL A 41 7.24 17.03 8.04
N LYS A 42 7.72 17.85 7.10
CA LYS A 42 8.74 17.43 6.11
C LYS A 42 10.03 16.98 6.76
N GLU A 43 10.51 17.72 7.77
CA GLU A 43 11.73 17.38 8.52
C GLU A 43 11.56 16.05 9.27
N VAL A 44 10.42 15.82 9.95
CA VAL A 44 10.12 14.56 10.66
C VAL A 44 10.08 13.38 9.72
N MET A 45 9.57 13.56 8.49
CA MET A 45 9.56 12.53 7.45
C MET A 45 10.91 12.35 6.78
N ASN A 46 11.83 13.28 6.95
CA ASN A 46 13.06 13.40 6.16
C ASN A 46 12.75 13.35 4.65
N PHE A 47 11.73 14.14 4.26
CA PHE A 47 11.10 14.01 2.95
C PHE A 47 12.07 14.32 1.81
N ASP A 48 12.89 15.34 1.94
CA ASP A 48 13.80 15.79 0.88
C ASP A 48 14.83 14.71 0.48
N GLN A 49 15.20 13.83 1.42
CA GLN A 49 16.10 12.70 1.14
C GLN A 49 15.35 11.45 0.67
N LYS A 50 14.11 11.24 1.15
CA LYS A 50 13.34 10.01 0.92
C LYS A 50 12.25 10.14 -0.13
N CYS A 51 12.04 11.33 -0.70
CA CYS A 51 10.96 11.57 -1.66
C CYS A 51 10.97 10.60 -2.83
N HIS A 52 12.14 10.28 -3.36
CA HIS A 52 12.31 9.33 -4.47
C HIS A 52 11.86 7.91 -4.07
N GLU A 53 12.25 7.44 -2.88
CA GLU A 53 11.84 6.14 -2.36
C GLU A 53 10.34 6.09 -2.07
N ILE A 54 9.80 7.15 -1.46
CA ILE A 54 8.37 7.29 -1.15
C ILE A 54 7.53 7.21 -2.42
N LEU A 55 7.88 7.99 -3.45
CA LEU A 55 7.15 7.99 -4.72
C LEU A 55 7.29 6.66 -5.44
N ARG A 56 8.48 6.05 -5.41
CA ARG A 56 8.72 4.74 -6.00
C ARG A 56 7.83 3.66 -5.37
N ASN A 57 7.79 3.60 -4.04
CA ASN A 57 6.97 2.62 -3.33
C ASN A 57 5.49 2.85 -3.60
N TRP A 58 5.02 4.11 -3.58
CA TRP A 58 3.64 4.44 -3.90
C TRP A 58 3.27 4.06 -5.34
N TYR A 59 4.16 4.30 -6.31
CA TYR A 59 3.93 3.98 -7.71
C TYR A 59 3.88 2.46 -7.96
N ILE A 60 4.75 1.69 -7.29
CA ILE A 60 4.83 0.23 -7.43
C ILE A 60 3.67 -0.45 -6.70
N ASP A 61 3.41 -0.09 -5.43
CA ASP A 61 2.41 -0.76 -4.60
C ASP A 61 0.99 -0.19 -4.78
N GLY A 62 0.89 1.01 -5.34
CA GLY A 62 -0.38 1.75 -5.49
C GLY A 62 -0.97 2.25 -4.18
N ARG A 63 -0.28 2.06 -3.07
CA ARG A 63 -0.71 2.45 -1.73
C ARG A 63 0.48 2.56 -0.80
N ILE A 64 0.40 3.49 0.16
CA ILE A 64 1.43 3.71 1.15
C ILE A 64 0.79 3.92 2.52
N TYR A 65 1.44 3.39 3.55
CA TYR A 65 0.99 3.48 4.93
C TYR A 65 2.09 4.04 5.81
N TYR A 66 1.71 4.98 6.65
CA TYR A 66 2.58 5.53 7.67
C TYR A 66 1.93 5.44 9.04
N HIS A 67 2.68 4.98 10.02
CA HIS A 67 2.29 4.99 11.42
C HIS A 67 2.78 6.29 12.06
N LYS A 68 1.85 7.07 12.59
CA LYS A 68 2.10 8.30 13.33
C LYS A 68 2.45 7.95 14.77
N VAL A 69 3.64 8.31 15.21
CA VAL A 69 4.09 8.11 16.59
C VAL A 69 3.99 9.43 17.35
N ILE A 70 3.10 9.46 18.35
CA ILE A 70 2.84 10.60 19.22
C ILE A 70 3.16 10.18 20.65
N ASP A 71 3.71 11.08 21.45
CA ASP A 71 3.94 10.82 22.87
C ASP A 71 2.62 10.90 23.64
N VAL A 72 2.23 9.76 24.22
CA VAL A 72 0.97 9.67 25.02
C VAL A 72 1.03 10.57 26.25
N LYS A 73 2.24 10.86 26.79
CA LYS A 73 2.40 11.71 27.98
C LYS A 73 2.30 13.20 27.67
N LYS A 74 2.66 13.58 26.44
CA LYS A 74 2.69 14.96 25.99
C LYS A 74 2.16 15.08 24.54
N PRO A 75 0.87 14.89 24.33
CA PRO A 75 0.27 14.94 22.99
C PRO A 75 0.38 16.32 22.34
N GLU A 76 0.58 17.36 23.13
CA GLU A 76 0.75 18.75 22.67
C GLU A 76 2.05 18.97 21.88
N GLU A 77 3.09 18.13 22.09
CA GLU A 77 4.33 18.19 21.31
C GLU A 77 4.15 17.75 19.85
N GLY A 78 2.97 17.21 19.51
CA GLY A 78 2.64 16.83 18.14
C GLY A 78 3.29 15.51 17.68
N LEU A 79 3.64 15.47 16.41
CA LEU A 79 4.16 14.28 15.73
C LEU A 79 5.67 14.12 15.98
N LYS A 80 6.08 13.05 16.66
CA LYS A 80 7.50 12.78 16.93
C LYS A 80 8.20 12.01 15.82
N GLU A 81 7.52 11.04 15.24
CA GLU A 81 8.08 10.15 14.24
C GLU A 81 7.00 9.64 13.30
N VAL A 82 7.39 9.41 12.04
CA VAL A 82 6.53 8.79 11.02
C VAL A 82 7.23 7.53 10.51
N ARG A 83 6.63 6.36 10.76
CA ARG A 83 7.19 5.07 10.37
C ARG A 83 6.48 4.51 9.16
N TYR A 84 7.23 4.22 8.11
CA TYR A 84 6.71 3.50 6.95
C TYR A 84 6.32 2.06 7.33
N ILE A 85 5.16 1.63 6.82
CA ILE A 85 4.68 0.25 6.97
C ILE A 85 4.53 -0.37 5.59
N ASP A 86 5.11 -1.56 5.44
CA ASP A 86 4.98 -2.36 4.23
C ASP A 86 3.49 -2.69 3.96
N PRO A 87 2.95 -2.33 2.77
CA PRO A 87 1.56 -2.59 2.41
C PRO A 87 1.14 -4.07 2.43
N LEU A 88 2.11 -4.99 2.37
CA LEU A 88 1.84 -6.42 2.46
C LEU A 88 1.58 -6.89 3.88
N LYS A 89 2.06 -6.14 4.88
CA LYS A 89 1.95 -6.48 6.31
C LYS A 89 0.77 -5.86 7.02
N ILE A 90 0.06 -4.94 6.36
CA ILE A 90 -1.06 -4.21 6.97
C ILE A 90 -2.35 -4.45 6.20
N LYS A 91 -3.46 -4.61 6.94
CA LYS A 91 -4.80 -4.77 6.39
C LYS A 91 -5.81 -3.97 7.20
N LEU A 92 -6.72 -3.29 6.51
CA LEU A 92 -7.91 -2.71 7.16
C LEU A 92 -8.94 -3.82 7.41
N VAL A 93 -9.34 -3.97 8.65
CA VAL A 93 -10.34 -4.95 9.08
C VAL A 93 -11.57 -4.22 9.58
N ARG A 94 -12.70 -4.55 8.99
CA ARG A 94 -14.03 -4.10 9.42
C ARG A 94 -14.74 -5.27 10.05
N LYS A 95 -15.10 -5.13 11.31
CA LYS A 95 -15.88 -6.13 12.03
C LYS A 95 -17.22 -5.54 12.43
N LEU A 96 -18.27 -6.29 12.21
CA LEU A 96 -19.54 -5.99 12.82
C LEU A 96 -19.42 -6.32 14.32
N LYS A 97 -19.68 -5.36 15.20
CA LYS A 97 -19.87 -5.64 16.61
C LYS A 97 -21.17 -6.41 16.76
N THR A 98 -21.07 -7.71 16.74
CA THR A 98 -22.21 -8.58 17.07
C THR A 98 -22.14 -8.82 18.57
N ASP A 99 -22.87 -8.06 19.35
CA ASP A 99 -23.08 -8.40 20.75
C ASP A 99 -23.73 -9.78 20.84
N PRO A 100 -23.16 -10.70 21.62
CA PRO A 100 -23.74 -12.05 21.76
C PRO A 100 -25.18 -12.04 22.24
N THR A 101 -25.61 -10.98 22.91
CA THR A 101 -27.00 -10.73 23.28
C THR A 101 -27.89 -10.36 22.09
N LEU A 102 -27.33 -9.76 21.02
CA LEU A 102 -28.07 -9.35 19.83
C LEU A 102 -28.24 -10.47 18.80
N GLN A 103 -27.51 -11.58 18.89
CA GLN A 103 -27.77 -12.76 18.03
C GLN A 103 -29.19 -13.32 18.19
N GLY A 104 -29.83 -13.07 19.34
CA GLY A 104 -31.26 -13.35 19.55
C GLY A 104 -32.20 -12.24 19.07
N ALA A 105 -31.71 -10.99 18.99
CA ALA A 105 -32.55 -9.83 18.65
C ALA A 105 -32.66 -9.62 17.11
N ILE A 106 -31.68 -9.99 16.35
CA ILE A 106 -31.75 -9.95 14.86
C ILE A 106 -32.87 -10.85 14.32
N LYS A 107 -33.28 -11.87 15.09
CA LYS A 107 -34.47 -12.69 14.77
C LYS A 107 -35.81 -12.06 15.15
N ARG A 108 -35.80 -10.94 15.87
CA ARG A 108 -36.99 -10.20 16.27
C ARG A 108 -37.06 -8.80 15.68
N VAL A 109 -36.74 -8.66 14.40
CA VAL A 109 -37.24 -7.52 13.64
C VAL A 109 -38.76 -7.70 13.62
N ASN A 110 -39.44 -6.95 14.46
CA ASN A 110 -40.89 -6.89 14.44
C ASN A 110 -41.28 -6.44 13.03
N ALA A 111 -41.92 -7.32 12.29
CA ALA A 111 -42.39 -7.07 10.92
C ALA A 111 -43.35 -5.86 10.84
N ASN A 112 -43.68 -5.24 11.98
CA ASN A 112 -44.64 -4.15 12.10
C ASN A 112 -44.02 -2.74 12.14
N ASN A 113 -42.70 -2.59 12.26
CA ASN A 113 -42.02 -1.28 12.20
C ASN A 113 -40.74 -1.35 11.39
N PRO A 114 -40.77 -1.01 10.09
CA PRO A 114 -39.57 -1.00 9.25
C PRO A 114 -38.56 0.12 9.60
N SER A 115 -38.91 0.97 10.58
CA SER A 115 -38.07 2.10 11.02
C SER A 115 -37.03 1.72 12.11
N ASP A 116 -37.14 0.57 12.76
CA ASP A 116 -36.24 0.11 13.80
C ASP A 116 -35.14 -0.82 13.27
N VAL A 117 -34.54 -0.48 12.14
CA VAL A 117 -33.32 -1.13 11.65
C VAL A 117 -32.16 -0.54 12.45
N GLU A 118 -31.80 -1.16 13.57
CA GLU A 118 -30.52 -0.88 14.23
C GLU A 118 -29.40 -1.20 13.25
N THR A 119 -28.75 -0.17 12.76
CA THR A 119 -27.54 -0.35 11.92
C THR A 119 -26.45 -0.96 12.79
N PRO A 120 -25.92 -2.13 12.43
CA PRO A 120 -24.90 -2.77 13.24
C PRO A 120 -23.67 -1.85 13.36
N GLU A 121 -23.20 -1.67 14.58
CA GLU A 121 -21.98 -0.88 14.84
C GLU A 121 -20.77 -1.57 14.20
N ILE A 122 -20.07 -0.85 13.33
CA ILE A 122 -18.91 -1.34 12.62
C ILE A 122 -17.64 -0.89 13.37
N GLU A 123 -16.85 -1.84 13.86
CA GLU A 123 -15.51 -1.57 14.38
C GLU A 123 -14.49 -1.64 13.25
N GLU A 124 -13.80 -0.54 12.97
CA GLU A 124 -12.71 -0.48 11.99
C GLU A 124 -11.36 -0.38 12.72
N PHE A 125 -10.40 -1.18 12.29
CA PHE A 125 -9.03 -1.12 12.78
C PHE A 125 -8.06 -1.67 11.74
N TYR A 126 -6.80 -1.22 11.83
CA TYR A 126 -5.73 -1.81 11.06
C TYR A 126 -5.14 -3.00 11.82
N GLN A 127 -4.91 -4.07 11.10
CA GLN A 127 -4.21 -5.25 11.59
C GLN A 127 -2.84 -5.31 10.95
N TYR A 128 -1.80 -5.21 11.76
CA TYR A 128 -0.41 -5.36 11.34
C TYR A 128 0.09 -6.75 11.65
N ASP A 129 0.56 -7.47 10.64
CA ASP A 129 1.14 -8.80 10.76
C ASP A 129 2.60 -8.79 10.28
N PRO A 130 3.59 -8.79 11.17
CA PRO A 130 5.00 -8.76 10.80
C PRO A 130 5.46 -10.01 10.03
N SER A 131 4.74 -11.14 10.16
CA SER A 131 5.07 -12.41 9.51
C SER A 131 4.40 -12.60 8.14
N ALA A 132 3.60 -11.64 7.66
CA ALA A 132 2.85 -11.78 6.40
C ALA A 132 3.74 -11.93 5.16
N THR A 133 4.98 -11.41 5.19
CA THR A 133 5.93 -11.48 4.08
C THR A 133 6.65 -12.83 3.98
N GLN A 134 6.61 -13.65 5.01
CA GLN A 134 7.12 -15.01 4.93
C GLN A 134 6.16 -15.81 4.05
N SER A 135 6.48 -15.87 2.77
CA SER A 135 5.81 -16.69 1.79
C SER A 135 5.70 -18.09 2.39
N LYS A 136 4.48 -18.54 2.56
CA LYS A 136 4.21 -19.98 2.72
C LYS A 136 4.56 -20.60 1.37
N ASN A 137 5.84 -20.89 1.15
CA ASN A 137 6.25 -21.69 0.02
C ASN A 137 5.46 -22.98 0.13
N ALA A 138 4.51 -23.15 -0.77
CA ALA A 138 3.65 -24.32 -0.86
C ALA A 138 4.44 -25.60 -1.20
N LEU A 139 5.76 -25.51 -1.31
CA LEU A 139 6.66 -26.62 -1.55
C LEU A 139 7.33 -27.03 -0.24
N GLY A 140 6.63 -27.87 0.51
CA GLY A 140 7.24 -28.72 1.52
C GLY A 140 7.58 -28.03 2.84
N ALA A 141 6.80 -28.33 3.84
CA ALA A 141 7.07 -28.08 5.26
C ALA A 141 8.29 -28.91 5.78
N ILE A 142 9.38 -28.92 5.04
CA ILE A 142 10.64 -29.53 5.44
C ILE A 142 11.58 -28.37 5.82
N GLY A 143 11.54 -27.98 7.09
CA GLY A 143 12.41 -26.93 7.62
C GLY A 143 11.73 -25.84 8.45
N GLN A 144 10.56 -26.09 9.01
CA GLN A 144 10.06 -25.23 10.09
C GLN A 144 10.95 -25.48 11.31
N THR A 145 11.89 -24.57 11.54
CA THR A 145 12.56 -24.51 12.85
C THR A 145 11.45 -24.28 13.89
N PRO A 146 11.34 -25.14 14.93
CA PRO A 146 10.27 -25.07 15.94
C PRO A 146 10.30 -23.79 16.78
N PHE A 147 11.23 -22.90 16.54
CA PHE A 147 11.45 -21.65 17.27
C PHE A 147 11.01 -20.36 16.54
N ALA A 148 10.37 -20.45 15.39
CA ALA A 148 9.78 -19.26 14.78
C ALA A 148 8.59 -18.82 15.64
N THR A 149 8.84 -17.92 16.59
CA THR A 149 7.82 -17.29 17.42
C THR A 149 6.87 -16.55 16.48
N LYS A 150 5.70 -17.11 16.22
CA LYS A 150 4.63 -16.44 15.47
C LYS A 150 4.27 -15.18 16.23
N GLN A 151 4.79 -14.05 15.80
CA GLN A 151 4.38 -12.77 16.34
C GLN A 151 2.88 -12.62 16.06
N ARG A 152 2.12 -12.34 17.13
CA ARG A 152 0.67 -12.14 16.98
C ARG A 152 0.41 -10.84 16.22
N PRO A 153 -0.58 -10.83 15.34
CA PRO A 153 -0.96 -9.60 14.65
C PRO A 153 -1.40 -8.53 15.67
N VAL A 154 -0.93 -7.33 15.48
CA VAL A 154 -1.19 -6.18 16.34
C VAL A 154 -2.34 -5.36 15.76
N LYS A 155 -3.30 -4.98 16.59
CA LYS A 155 -4.35 -4.02 16.23
C LYS A 155 -3.83 -2.60 16.38
N ILE A 156 -4.07 -1.77 15.39
CA ILE A 156 -3.70 -0.35 15.38
C ILE A 156 -4.98 0.45 15.10
N ALA A 157 -5.17 1.54 15.85
CA ALA A 157 -6.30 2.43 15.65
C ALA A 157 -6.23 3.11 14.27
N PRO A 158 -7.36 3.38 13.59
CA PRO A 158 -7.37 4.05 12.31
C PRO A 158 -6.69 5.42 12.34
N ASP A 159 -6.86 6.16 13.42
CA ASP A 159 -6.30 7.50 13.60
C ASP A 159 -4.77 7.51 13.68
N ALA A 160 -4.15 6.40 14.07
CA ALA A 160 -2.70 6.26 14.15
C ALA A 160 -2.05 5.99 12.79
N ILE A 161 -2.82 5.68 11.76
CA ILE A 161 -2.32 5.35 10.42
C ILE A 161 -2.69 6.45 9.44
N THR A 162 -1.71 6.93 8.69
CA THR A 162 -1.94 7.74 7.48
C THR A 162 -1.89 6.82 6.28
N PHE A 163 -2.92 6.88 5.46
CA PHE A 163 -3.10 6.04 4.28
C PHE A 163 -3.25 6.90 3.04
N CYS A 164 -2.43 6.63 2.02
CA CYS A 164 -2.53 7.26 0.72
C CYS A 164 -2.55 6.18 -0.37
N HIS A 165 -3.47 6.27 -1.32
CA HIS A 165 -3.62 5.31 -2.40
C HIS A 165 -3.56 5.98 -3.78
N SER A 166 -3.31 5.18 -4.82
CA SER A 166 -3.15 5.62 -6.21
C SER A 166 -4.41 6.22 -6.86
N GLY A 167 -5.58 6.04 -6.24
CA GLY A 167 -6.88 6.37 -6.86
C GLY A 167 -7.38 5.32 -7.85
N LEU A 168 -6.52 4.40 -8.28
CA LEU A 168 -6.92 3.31 -9.17
C LEU A 168 -7.51 2.17 -8.35
N VAL A 169 -8.76 1.82 -8.63
CA VAL A 169 -9.46 0.73 -7.97
C VAL A 169 -9.95 -0.28 -9.00
N ASP A 170 -10.06 -1.53 -8.57
CA ASP A 170 -10.65 -2.58 -9.38
C ASP A 170 -12.13 -2.31 -9.70
N ARG A 171 -12.67 -3.01 -10.69
CA ARG A 171 -14.08 -2.91 -11.10
C ARG A 171 -15.05 -3.07 -9.93
N ASN A 172 -14.72 -3.92 -8.98
CA ASN A 172 -15.52 -4.17 -7.78
C ASN A 172 -15.27 -3.17 -6.63
N LYS A 173 -14.35 -2.19 -6.83
CA LYS A 173 -13.93 -1.19 -5.81
C LYS A 173 -13.41 -1.81 -4.51
N GLN A 174 -12.98 -3.06 -4.53
CA GLN A 174 -12.48 -3.77 -3.35
C GLN A 174 -10.97 -3.73 -3.22
N THR A 175 -10.25 -3.69 -4.34
CA THR A 175 -8.79 -3.72 -4.36
C THR A 175 -8.22 -2.46 -4.99
N ILE A 176 -7.18 -1.93 -4.37
CA ILE A 176 -6.41 -0.80 -4.90
C ILE A 176 -5.38 -1.36 -5.86
N LEU A 177 -5.30 -0.77 -7.04
CA LEU A 177 -4.41 -1.19 -8.10
C LEU A 177 -3.19 -0.27 -8.17
N SER A 178 -2.06 -0.85 -8.48
CA SER A 178 -0.83 -0.14 -8.81
C SER A 178 -0.92 0.47 -10.21
N TYR A 179 -0.14 1.52 -10.47
CA TYR A 179 0.01 2.07 -11.82
C TYR A 179 0.60 1.05 -12.79
N LEU A 180 1.45 0.15 -12.30
CA LEU A 180 2.07 -0.92 -13.08
C LEU A 180 1.11 -2.09 -13.42
N HIS A 181 -0.08 -2.12 -12.81
CA HIS A 181 -1.01 -3.25 -12.99
C HIS A 181 -1.33 -3.53 -14.47
N LYS A 182 -1.51 -2.49 -15.27
CA LYS A 182 -1.81 -2.63 -16.70
C LYS A 182 -0.65 -3.23 -17.50
N SER A 183 0.58 -3.03 -17.05
CA SER A 183 1.80 -3.51 -17.72
C SER A 183 2.11 -4.98 -17.42
N ILE A 184 1.52 -5.57 -16.38
CA ILE A 184 1.78 -6.97 -15.96
C ILE A 184 1.47 -7.95 -17.09
N LYS A 185 0.35 -7.76 -17.80
CA LYS A 185 -0.03 -8.65 -18.91
C LYS A 185 0.98 -8.61 -20.04
N ALA A 186 1.39 -7.42 -20.44
CA ALA A 186 2.37 -7.24 -21.52
C ALA A 186 3.75 -7.82 -21.13
N LEU A 187 4.17 -7.61 -19.88
CA LEU A 187 5.43 -8.16 -19.36
C LEU A 187 5.42 -9.70 -19.34
N ASN A 188 4.32 -10.31 -18.90
CA ASN A 188 4.20 -11.76 -18.90
C ASN A 188 4.20 -12.35 -20.32
N GLN A 189 3.59 -11.67 -21.28
CA GLN A 189 3.62 -12.06 -22.68
C GLN A 189 5.04 -11.95 -23.26
N LEU A 190 5.77 -10.89 -22.93
CA LEU A 190 7.17 -10.72 -23.35
C LEU A 190 8.04 -11.87 -22.82
N ARG A 191 7.95 -12.17 -21.52
CA ARG A 191 8.69 -13.30 -20.92
C ARG A 191 8.40 -14.63 -21.62
N MET A 192 7.12 -14.89 -21.91
CA MET A 192 6.73 -16.11 -22.62
C MET A 192 7.30 -16.18 -24.04
N ILE A 193 7.41 -15.03 -24.74
CA ILE A 193 8.03 -14.96 -26.07
C ILE A 193 9.54 -15.19 -25.96
N GLU A 194 10.20 -14.58 -24.99
CA GLU A 194 11.63 -14.76 -24.74
C GLU A 194 11.97 -16.24 -24.49
N ASP A 195 11.23 -16.89 -23.59
CA ASP A 195 11.40 -18.32 -23.28
C ASP A 195 11.14 -19.19 -24.52
N SER A 196 10.10 -18.89 -25.28
CA SER A 196 9.77 -19.61 -26.51
C SER A 196 10.86 -19.45 -27.58
N LEU A 197 11.48 -18.28 -27.68
CA LEU A 197 12.55 -18.02 -28.63
C LEU A 197 13.83 -18.79 -28.28
N VAL A 198 14.14 -18.92 -26.99
CA VAL A 198 15.27 -19.76 -26.53
C VAL A 198 15.03 -21.23 -26.88
N ILE A 199 13.82 -21.75 -26.56
CA ILE A 199 13.46 -23.15 -26.89
C ILE A 199 13.51 -23.39 -28.39
N TYR A 200 12.98 -22.46 -29.19
CA TYR A 200 13.03 -22.53 -30.65
C TYR A 200 14.46 -22.59 -31.19
N ARG A 201 15.36 -21.76 -30.67
CA ARG A 201 16.77 -21.78 -31.08
C ARG A 201 17.45 -23.08 -30.70
N LEU A 202 17.21 -23.60 -29.48
CA LEU A 202 17.78 -24.86 -29.03
C LEU A 202 17.29 -26.05 -29.84
N SER A 203 16.01 -26.09 -30.16
CA SER A 203 15.43 -27.18 -30.94
C SER A 203 15.88 -27.16 -32.41
N ARG A 204 16.14 -26.00 -32.97
CA ARG A 204 16.61 -25.85 -34.37
C ARG A 204 18.13 -25.86 -34.57
N ALA A 205 18.89 -25.69 -33.51
CA ALA A 205 20.35 -25.72 -33.61
C ALA A 205 20.92 -27.01 -34.23
N PRO A 206 20.36 -28.21 -33.95
CA PRO A 206 20.80 -29.45 -34.58
C PRO A 206 20.20 -29.71 -35.96
N GLU A 207 19.24 -28.96 -36.45
CA GLU A 207 18.63 -29.18 -37.79
C GLU A 207 19.62 -28.85 -38.91
N ARG A 208 20.29 -29.87 -39.48
CA ARG A 208 21.01 -29.77 -40.72
C ARG A 208 20.10 -30.18 -41.86
N ARG A 209 19.74 -29.26 -42.76
CA ARG A 209 19.00 -29.58 -44.01
C ARG A 209 20.02 -29.84 -45.10
N ILE A 210 20.10 -31.07 -45.58
CA ILE A 210 20.93 -31.45 -46.68
C ILE A 210 20.04 -31.56 -47.93
N PHE A 211 20.30 -30.76 -48.95
CA PHE A 211 19.63 -30.82 -50.25
C PHE A 211 20.50 -31.61 -51.20
N TYR A 212 20.01 -32.74 -51.72
CA TYR A 212 20.61 -33.47 -52.79
C TYR A 212 20.02 -32.95 -54.09
N ILE A 213 20.87 -32.47 -55.02
CA ILE A 213 20.48 -32.02 -56.34
C ILE A 213 21.10 -33.01 -57.31
N ASP A 214 20.30 -33.80 -58.02
CA ASP A 214 20.75 -34.61 -59.16
C ASP A 214 20.99 -33.68 -60.37
N VAL A 215 22.22 -33.73 -60.92
CA VAL A 215 22.65 -32.93 -62.09
C VAL A 215 22.63 -33.81 -63.32
#